data_c62809cdc4356d3eb426e027f9965bde
#
_entry.id   c62809cdc4356d3eb426e027f9965bde
#
_cell.length_a   1.000
_cell.length_b   1.000
_cell.length_c   1.000
_cell.angle_alpha   90.00
_cell.angle_beta   90.00
_cell.angle_gamma   90.00
#
_symmetry.space_group_name_H-M   'P 1'
#
loop_
_entity.id
_entity.type
_entity.pdbx_description
1 polymer ?
#
loop_
_entity_poly.entity_id
_entity_poly.type
_entity_poly.pdbx_seq_one_letter_code
_entity_poly.pdbx_strand_id
1 'polypeptide(L)' 'MNDIKEKYTCDACRYTFESDKLPDRCPDCGKLQVRRTSESEIYEYEHRFDKEKE' A
#
# COMPACT_ATOMS: atom_id res chain seq x y z
N MET A 1 17.98 -10.02 -8.19
CA MET A 1 17.29 -10.12 -8.57
C MET A 1 16.11 -10.19 -8.02
N ASN A 2 15.74 -9.79 -7.09
CA ASN A 2 14.69 -9.89 -6.59
C ASN A 2 13.98 -8.74 -6.64
N ASP A 3 13.24 -8.37 -7.43
CA ASP A 3 12.44 -7.27 -7.55
C ASP A 3 11.18 -7.50 -6.87
N ILE A 4 11.19 -7.92 -5.64
CA ILE A 4 10.00 -8.15 -4.90
C ILE A 4 9.50 -6.86 -4.38
N LYS A 5 8.31 -6.46 -4.75
CA LYS A 5 7.74 -5.24 -4.26
C LYS A 5 6.68 -5.55 -3.24
N GLU A 6 6.60 -4.72 -2.21
CA GLU A 6 5.63 -4.92 -1.17
C GLU A 6 4.68 -3.74 -1.11
N LYS A 7 3.53 -3.92 -0.55
CA LYS A 7 2.55 -2.87 -0.47
C LYS A 7 2.69 -2.13 0.84
N TYR A 8 2.62 -0.82 0.77
CA TYR A 8 2.73 0.03 1.94
C TYR A 8 1.54 0.99 1.95
N THR A 9 1.11 1.37 3.12
CA THR A 9 -0.05 2.23 3.28
C THR A 9 0.30 3.37 4.21
N CYS A 10 -0.09 4.56 3.83
CA CYS A 10 0.09 5.72 4.68
C CYS A 10 -1.16 5.88 5.54
N ASP A 11 -0.98 5.87 6.87
CA ASP A 11 -2.12 6.01 7.76
C ASP A 11 -2.68 7.41 7.76
N ALA A 12 -1.94 8.37 7.30
CA ALA A 12 -2.42 9.75 7.30
C ALA A 12 -3.38 10.01 6.15
N CYS A 13 -3.06 9.53 4.96
CA CYS A 13 -3.92 9.78 3.82
C CYS A 13 -4.52 8.51 3.23
N ARG A 14 -4.23 7.36 3.83
CA ARG A 14 -4.78 6.10 3.37
C ARG A 14 -4.39 5.73 1.97
N TYR A 15 -3.24 6.18 1.53
CA TYR A 15 -2.77 5.88 0.19
C TYR A 15 -1.98 4.58 0.23
N THR A 16 -2.34 3.61 -0.61
CA THR A 16 -1.65 2.33 -0.69
C THR A 16 -0.86 2.27 -1.98
N PHE A 17 0.40 1.91 -1.88
CA PHE A 17 1.27 1.87 -3.05
C PHE A 17 2.25 0.72 -2.91
N GLU A 18 2.97 0.41 -3.99
CA GLU A 18 3.94 -0.65 -3.98
C GLU A 18 5.34 -0.07 -4.07
N SER A 19 6.26 -0.65 -3.33
CA SER A 19 7.64 -0.18 -3.35
C SER A 19 8.53 -1.35 -2.98
N ASP A 20 9.79 -1.29 -3.40
CA ASP A 20 10.71 -2.34 -3.07
C ASP A 20 11.28 -2.16 -1.67
N LYS A 21 11.00 -1.07 -1.00
CA LYS A 21 11.44 -0.87 0.36
C LYS A 21 10.54 0.16 1.02
N LEU A 22 10.55 0.19 2.32
CA LEU A 22 9.74 1.14 3.08
C LEU A 22 10.30 2.54 2.89
N PRO A 23 9.52 3.47 2.37
CA PRO A 23 10.01 4.81 2.18
C PRO A 23 10.06 5.58 3.49
N ASP A 24 10.87 6.64 3.53
CA ASP A 24 10.96 7.43 4.72
C ASP A 24 9.67 8.16 4.97
N ARG A 25 8.94 8.52 3.97
CA ARG A 25 7.70 9.25 4.13
C ARG A 25 6.78 8.94 2.97
N CYS A 26 5.54 9.28 3.12
CA CYS A 26 4.56 9.01 2.09
C CYS A 26 4.83 9.84 0.85
N PRO A 27 4.88 9.23 -0.30
CA PRO A 27 5.14 9.99 -1.53
C PRO A 27 3.96 10.87 -1.93
N ASP A 28 2.80 10.65 -1.33
CA ASP A 28 1.64 11.44 -1.69
C ASP A 28 1.42 12.61 -0.74
N CYS A 29 1.44 12.40 0.55
CA CYS A 29 1.18 13.49 1.48
C CYS A 29 2.43 13.93 2.24
N GLY A 30 3.51 13.19 2.17
CA GLY A 30 4.74 13.59 2.81
C GLY A 30 4.82 13.35 4.29
N LYS A 31 3.86 12.65 4.87
CA LYS A 31 3.89 12.39 6.29
C LYS A 31 4.65 11.12 6.61
N LEU A 32 5.09 10.99 7.86
CA LEU A 32 5.89 9.86 8.26
C LEU A 32 5.02 8.76 8.85
N GLN A 33 3.92 8.47 8.19
CA GLN A 33 2.97 7.50 8.71
C GLN A 33 2.87 6.27 7.82
N VAL A 34 3.87 5.97 7.06
CA VAL A 34 3.84 4.85 6.14
C VAL A 34 4.18 3.57 6.88
N ARG A 35 3.43 2.53 6.63
CA ARG A 35 3.67 1.21 7.22
C ARG A 35 3.37 0.14 6.21
N ARG A 36 3.76 -1.08 6.52
CA ARG A 36 3.46 -2.17 5.62
C ARG A 36 1.97 -2.45 5.67
N THR A 37 1.39 -2.71 4.53
CA THR A 37 -0.01 -3.03 4.43
C THR A 37 -0.24 -4.42 5.00
N SER A 38 -1.24 -4.60 5.84
CA SER A 38 -1.50 -5.88 6.45
C SER A 38 -2.09 -6.82 5.41
N GLU A 39 -2.08 -8.12 5.70
CA GLU A 39 -2.59 -9.07 4.74
C GLU A 39 -4.05 -8.86 4.48
N SER A 40 -4.82 -8.49 5.49
CA SER A 40 -6.23 -8.24 5.28
C SER A 40 -6.44 -7.08 4.34
N GLU A 41 -5.65 -6.04 4.50
CA GLU A 41 -5.78 -4.89 3.64
C GLU A 41 -5.32 -5.21 2.22
N ILE A 42 -4.31 -6.04 2.08
CA ILE A 42 -3.84 -6.42 0.76
C ILE A 42 -4.93 -7.22 0.06
N TYR A 43 -5.58 -8.12 0.78
CA TYR A 43 -6.63 -8.92 0.19
C TYR A 43 -7.75 -8.02 -0.30
N GLU A 44 -8.16 -7.05 0.50
CA GLU A 44 -9.22 -6.16 0.09
C GLU A 44 -8.79 -5.29 -1.07
N TYR A 45 -7.55 -4.87 -1.08
CA TYR A 45 -7.05 -4.02 -2.14
C TYR A 45 -7.05 -4.78 -3.48
N GLU A 46 -6.65 -6.04 -3.43
CA GLU A 46 -6.56 -6.80 -4.67
C GLU A 46 -7.92 -7.28 -5.15
N HIS A 47 -8.90 -7.38 -4.25
CA HIS A 47 -10.20 -7.88 -4.64
C HIS A 47 -11.25 -6.79 -4.76
N ARG A 48 -10.87 -5.56 -4.57
CA ARG A 48 -11.87 -4.50 -4.61
C ARG A 48 -12.45 -4.35 -6.01
N PHE A 49 -11.66 -4.62 -7.03
CA PHE A 49 -12.15 -4.46 -8.38
C PHE A 49 -13.13 -5.57 -8.73
N ASP A 50 -13.03 -6.73 -8.11
CA ASP A 50 -13.94 -7.79 -8.39
C ASP A 50 -15.34 -7.41 -7.96
N LYS A 51 -15.49 -6.68 -6.89
CA LYS A 51 -16.77 -6.28 -6.46
C LYS A 51 -17.40 -5.32 -7.42
N GLU A 52 -16.61 -4.50 -8.04
CA GLU A 52 -17.18 -3.53 -8.94
C GLU A 52 -17.63 -4.16 -10.20
N LYS A 53 -17.13 -5.33 -10.54
CA LYS A 53 -17.56 -5.94 -11.72
C LYS A 53 -18.93 -6.51 -11.58
N GLU A 54 -19.43 -6.65 -10.43
CA GLU A 54 -20.75 -7.17 -10.23
C GLU A 54 -21.82 -6.21 -10.66
#